data_5b294de827555a2b734ee10797046468
#
_entry.id   5b294de827555a2b734ee10797046468
#
_cell.length_a   1.000
_cell.length_b   1.000
_cell.length_c   1.000
_cell.angle_alpha   90.00
_cell.angle_beta   90.00
_cell.angle_gamma   90.00
#
_symmetry.space_group_name_H-M   'P 1'
#
loop_
_entity.id
_entity.type
_entity.pdbx_description
1 polymer ?
#
loop_
_entity_poly.entity_id
_entity_poly.type
_entity_poly.pdbx_seq_one_letter_code
_entity_poly.pdbx_strand_id
1 'polypeptide(L)'
;MYAVITTVGLKPDRIDDVREIFRRINPDLVAGQEDWESAVFAADRKNDTITLIARWKSAESYQEFAKSEEYRSAMGEFARYFRGSPSVEINEILVDM
;
A
#
# COMPACT_ATOMS: atom_id res chain seq x y z
N MET A 1 9.90 8.50 11.77
CA MET A 1 8.62 8.21 11.11
C MET A 1 8.74 8.41 9.61
N TYR A 2 8.23 7.48 8.85
CA TYR A 2 8.37 7.48 7.39
C TYR A 2 7.02 7.31 6.73
N ALA A 3 6.82 7.97 5.61
CA ALA A 3 5.67 7.76 4.74
C ALA A 3 6.10 6.88 3.58
N VAL A 4 5.45 5.74 3.41
CA VAL A 4 5.66 4.86 2.27
C VAL A 4 4.49 5.08 1.33
N ILE A 5 4.78 5.60 0.15
CA ILE A 5 3.77 6.03 -0.81
C ILE A 5 3.83 5.09 -2.01
N THR A 6 2.78 4.29 -2.16
CA THR A 6 2.65 3.36 -3.28
C THR A 6 1.57 3.88 -4.22
N THR A 7 1.93 4.06 -5.49
CA THR A 7 1.00 4.53 -6.51
C THR A 7 0.96 3.53 -7.66
N VAL A 8 -0.23 3.18 -8.13
CA VAL A 8 -0.37 2.26 -9.26
C VAL A 8 -1.65 2.56 -10.03
N GLY A 9 -1.56 2.47 -11.35
CA GLY A 9 -2.72 2.53 -12.22
C GLY A 9 -3.44 1.19 -12.26
N LEU A 10 -4.76 1.23 -12.37
CA LEU A 10 -5.60 0.05 -12.43
C LEU A 10 -6.26 -0.07 -13.80
N LYS A 11 -6.69 -1.26 -14.13
CA LYS A 11 -7.58 -1.50 -15.26
C LYS A 11 -8.88 -0.72 -15.02
N PRO A 12 -9.60 -0.31 -16.08
CA PRO A 12 -10.79 0.54 -15.92
C PRO A 12 -11.83 -0.04 -14.97
N ASP A 13 -12.40 0.83 -14.13
CA ASP A 13 -13.52 0.51 -13.24
C ASP A 13 -13.23 -0.55 -12.19
N ARG A 14 -11.95 -0.69 -11.75
CA ARG A 14 -11.55 -1.69 -10.76
C ARG A 14 -11.21 -1.12 -9.38
N ILE A 15 -11.35 0.18 -9.18
CA ILE A 15 -11.01 0.80 -7.89
C ILE A 15 -11.80 0.18 -6.73
N ASP A 16 -13.10 -0.01 -6.91
CA ASP A 16 -13.93 -0.55 -5.82
C ASP A 16 -13.61 -2.01 -5.51
N ASP A 17 -13.24 -2.80 -6.51
CA ASP A 17 -12.79 -4.17 -6.28
C ASP A 17 -11.50 -4.20 -5.46
N VAL A 18 -10.55 -3.35 -5.81
CA VAL A 18 -9.26 -3.26 -5.11
C VAL A 18 -9.46 -2.72 -3.69
N ARG A 19 -10.36 -1.76 -3.50
CA ARG A 19 -10.70 -1.26 -2.16
C ARG A 19 -11.18 -2.39 -1.25
N GLU A 20 -12.06 -3.25 -1.73
CA GLU A 20 -12.59 -4.34 -0.92
C GLU A 20 -11.52 -5.39 -0.60
N ILE A 21 -10.62 -5.68 -1.53
CA ILE A 21 -9.49 -6.56 -1.28
C ILE A 21 -8.60 -5.96 -0.19
N PHE A 22 -8.30 -4.66 -0.27
CA PHE A 22 -7.48 -3.96 0.70
C PHE A 22 -8.12 -4.04 2.10
N ARG A 23 -9.41 -3.76 2.21
CA ARG A 23 -10.14 -3.83 3.48
C ARG A 23 -10.07 -5.21 4.10
N ARG A 24 -10.15 -6.26 3.29
CA ARG A 24 -10.14 -7.63 3.75
C ARG A 24 -8.75 -8.10 4.17
N ILE A 25 -7.74 -7.76 3.38
CA ILE A 25 -6.38 -8.32 3.55
C ILE A 25 -5.54 -7.50 4.52
N ASN A 26 -5.59 -6.17 4.43
CA ASN A 26 -4.62 -5.32 5.12
C ASN A 26 -4.60 -5.47 6.65
N PRO A 27 -5.74 -5.56 7.34
CA PRO A 27 -5.71 -5.71 8.80
C PRO A 27 -4.91 -6.92 9.27
N ASP A 28 -5.08 -8.06 8.62
CA ASP A 28 -4.35 -9.28 8.97
C ASP A 28 -2.89 -9.19 8.56
N LEU A 29 -2.62 -8.56 7.42
CA LEU A 29 -1.28 -8.43 6.88
C LEU A 29 -0.37 -7.60 7.80
N VAL A 30 -0.89 -6.55 8.41
CA VAL A 30 -0.10 -5.65 9.26
C VAL A 30 -0.21 -5.95 10.75
N ALA A 31 -1.03 -6.93 11.15
CA ALA A 31 -1.34 -7.19 12.56
C ALA A 31 -0.11 -7.47 13.43
N GLY A 32 0.91 -8.12 12.86
CA GLY A 32 2.15 -8.43 13.60
C GLY A 32 3.27 -7.42 13.42
N GLN A 33 3.01 -6.30 12.76
CA GLN A 33 4.03 -5.33 12.41
C GLN A 33 4.06 -4.19 13.44
N GLU A 34 4.99 -4.29 14.41
CA GLU A 34 5.09 -3.31 15.49
C GLU A 34 5.38 -1.89 15.01
N ASP A 35 6.13 -1.76 13.92
CA ASP A 35 6.53 -0.46 13.39
C ASP A 35 5.54 0.14 12.39
N TRP A 36 4.50 -0.58 12.02
CA TRP A 36 3.42 -0.04 11.21
C TRP A 36 2.50 0.83 12.07
N GLU A 37 2.18 2.02 11.58
CA GLU A 37 1.36 2.98 12.33
C GLU A 37 -0.05 3.12 11.74
N SER A 38 -0.12 3.36 10.44
CA SER A 38 -1.40 3.67 9.79
C SER A 38 -1.27 3.53 8.29
N ALA A 39 -2.41 3.51 7.62
CA ALA A 39 -2.47 3.55 6.17
C ALA A 39 -3.70 4.31 5.72
N VAL A 40 -3.54 5.06 4.64
CA VAL A 40 -4.64 5.72 3.92
C VAL A 40 -4.65 5.17 2.50
N PHE A 41 -5.80 4.69 2.07
CA PHE A 41 -6.01 4.19 0.73
C PHE A 41 -6.87 5.23 -0.02
N ALA A 42 -6.28 5.87 -1.01
CA ALA A 42 -6.92 6.96 -1.76
C ALA A 42 -6.97 6.62 -3.24
N ALA A 43 -7.90 7.22 -3.95
CA ALA A 43 -8.08 6.94 -5.36
C ALA A 43 -8.33 8.21 -6.16
N ASP A 44 -7.78 8.26 -7.36
CA ASP A 44 -8.14 9.20 -8.40
C ASP A 44 -9.04 8.44 -9.38
N ARG A 45 -10.35 8.63 -9.24
CA ARG A 45 -11.33 7.90 -10.05
C ARG A 45 -11.32 8.31 -11.51
N LYS A 46 -10.88 9.53 -11.79
CA LYS A 46 -10.80 10.01 -13.17
C LYS A 46 -9.74 9.27 -13.97
N ASN A 47 -8.62 8.94 -13.33
CA ASN A 47 -7.48 8.31 -13.98
C ASN A 47 -7.29 6.84 -13.60
N ASP A 48 -8.23 6.24 -12.87
CA ASP A 48 -8.14 4.85 -12.40
C ASP A 48 -6.80 4.57 -11.72
N THR A 49 -6.42 5.45 -10.79
CA THR A 49 -5.15 5.36 -10.08
C THR A 49 -5.41 5.31 -8.58
N ILE A 50 -4.70 4.45 -7.88
CA ILE A 50 -4.75 4.38 -6.42
C ILE A 50 -3.43 4.80 -5.82
N THR A 51 -3.50 5.37 -4.61
CA THR A 51 -2.34 5.76 -3.82
C THR A 51 -2.53 5.25 -2.40
N LEU A 52 -1.59 4.44 -1.94
CA LEU A 52 -1.56 3.98 -0.56
C LEU A 52 -0.47 4.74 0.16
N ILE A 53 -0.83 5.40 1.26
CA ILE A 53 0.13 6.12 2.09
C ILE A 53 0.17 5.43 3.44
N ALA A 54 1.25 4.68 3.69
CA ALA A 54 1.44 3.96 4.94
C ALA A 54 2.51 4.67 5.78
N ARG A 55 2.29 4.72 7.08
CA ARG A 55 3.25 5.34 8.00
C ARG A 55 3.93 4.24 8.80
N TRP A 56 5.26 4.27 8.80
CA TRP A 56 6.11 3.30 9.47
C TRP A 56 7.10 4.02 10.38
N LYS A 57 7.43 3.40 11.52
CA LYS A 57 8.43 3.97 12.44
C LYS A 57 9.83 3.95 11.85
N SER A 58 10.15 2.95 11.02
CA SER A 58 11.45 2.87 10.36
C SER A 58 11.32 2.40 8.92
N ALA A 59 12.25 2.86 8.08
CA ALA A 59 12.31 2.44 6.68
C ALA A 59 12.68 0.96 6.58
N GLU A 60 13.58 0.49 7.44
CA GLU A 60 14.05 -0.89 7.44
C GLU A 60 12.92 -1.87 7.73
N SER A 61 12.05 -1.54 8.69
CA SER A 61 10.90 -2.38 9.02
C SER A 61 9.96 -2.55 7.84
N TYR A 62 9.72 -1.47 7.09
CA TYR A 62 8.93 -1.57 5.87
C TYR A 62 9.63 -2.45 4.83
N GLN A 63 10.93 -2.26 4.64
CA GLN A 63 11.68 -3.02 3.64
C GLN A 63 11.67 -4.52 3.94
N GLU A 64 11.81 -4.89 5.21
CA GLU A 64 11.70 -6.28 5.62
C GLU A 64 10.29 -6.83 5.41
N PHE A 65 9.27 -6.04 5.76
CA PHE A 65 7.88 -6.41 5.53
C PHE A 65 7.62 -6.66 4.04
N ALA A 66 8.13 -5.79 3.17
CA ALA A 66 7.91 -5.90 1.73
C ALA A 66 8.58 -7.13 1.11
N LYS A 67 9.54 -7.75 1.80
CA LYS A 67 10.21 -8.98 1.35
C LYS A 67 9.51 -10.24 1.85
N SER A 68 8.53 -10.12 2.76
CA SER A 68 7.88 -11.28 3.35
C SER A 68 7.01 -12.02 2.34
N GLU A 69 6.79 -13.32 2.60
CA GLU A 69 5.89 -14.12 1.79
C GLU A 69 4.46 -13.64 1.89
N GLU A 70 4.06 -13.21 3.08
CA GLU A 70 2.72 -12.69 3.35
C GLU A 70 2.43 -11.45 2.47
N TYR A 71 3.40 -10.55 2.38
CA TYR A 71 3.28 -9.37 1.55
C TYR A 71 3.19 -9.74 0.07
N ARG A 72 4.06 -10.66 -0.39
CA ARG A 72 4.06 -11.12 -1.79
C ARG A 72 2.75 -11.79 -2.16
N SER A 73 2.23 -12.62 -1.26
CA SER A 73 0.96 -13.29 -1.47
C SER A 73 -0.19 -12.29 -1.58
N ALA A 74 -0.20 -11.29 -0.69
CA ALA A 74 -1.18 -10.22 -0.72
C ALA A 74 -1.10 -9.42 -2.02
N MET A 75 0.10 -9.06 -2.46
CA MET A 75 0.30 -8.33 -3.71
C MET A 75 -0.21 -9.11 -4.92
N GLY A 76 -0.12 -10.44 -4.90
CA GLY A 76 -0.66 -11.29 -5.95
C GLY A 76 -2.16 -11.14 -6.13
N GLU A 77 -2.89 -10.86 -5.05
CA GLU A 77 -4.32 -10.62 -5.12
C GLU A 77 -4.66 -9.31 -5.83
N PHE A 78 -3.81 -8.30 -5.69
CA PHE A 78 -4.02 -6.99 -6.31
C PHE A 78 -3.52 -6.94 -7.76
N ALA A 79 -2.43 -7.66 -8.06
CA ALA A 79 -1.69 -7.50 -9.31
C ALA A 79 -2.52 -7.72 -10.55
N ARG A 80 -3.53 -8.58 -10.49
CA ARG A 80 -4.41 -8.85 -11.64
C ARG A 80 -5.19 -7.62 -12.09
N TYR A 81 -5.35 -6.64 -11.20
CA TYR A 81 -6.08 -5.41 -11.51
C TYR A 81 -5.15 -4.27 -11.95
N PHE A 82 -3.84 -4.48 -11.90
CA PHE A 82 -2.88 -3.43 -12.23
C PHE A 82 -2.77 -3.22 -13.74
N ARG A 83 -2.69 -1.94 -14.13
CA ARG A 83 -2.42 -1.54 -15.50
C ARG A 83 -0.92 -1.47 -15.79
N GLY A 84 -0.10 -1.35 -14.76
CA GLY A 84 1.34 -1.27 -14.86
C GLY A 84 1.97 -1.63 -13.53
N SER A 85 3.27 -1.39 -13.39
CA SER A 85 3.99 -1.66 -12.15
C SER A 85 3.75 -0.58 -11.10
N PRO A 86 3.61 -0.95 -9.81
CA PRO A 86 3.52 0.05 -8.75
C PRO A 86 4.81 0.86 -8.63
N SER A 87 4.66 2.12 -8.27
CA SER A 87 5.76 3.00 -7.87
C SER A 87 5.74 3.10 -6.35
N VAL A 88 6.89 2.92 -5.71
CA VAL A 88 7.01 3.00 -4.25
C VAL A 88 8.06 4.04 -3.89
N GLU A 89 7.68 4.98 -3.04
CA GLU A 89 8.59 6.00 -2.51
C GLU A 89 8.59 5.92 -0.99
N ILE A 90 9.78 6.02 -0.39
CA ILE A 90 9.94 6.04 1.06
C ILE A 90 10.49 7.41 1.43
N ASN A 91 9.69 8.18 2.16
CA ASN A 91 10.05 9.55 2.54
C ASN A 91 10.04 9.70 4.05
N GLU A 92 11.07 10.36 4.59
CA GLU A 92 11.08 10.70 6.00
C GLU A 92 10.07 11.82 6.26
N ILE A 93 9.24 11.66 7.30
CA ILE A 93 8.29 12.70 7.70
C ILE A 93 9.05 13.69 8.57
N LEU A 94 9.19 14.92 8.08
CA LEU A 94 9.92 15.98 8.78
C LEU A 94 9.01 16.83 9.66
N VAL A 95 7.76 17.00 9.26
CA VAL A 95 6.76 17.78 10.01
C VAL A 95 5.42 17.06 9.88
N ASP A 96 4.76 16.86 11.00
CA ASP A 96 3.44 16.22 11.06
C ASP A 96 2.51 17.14 11.86
N MET A 97 1.73 17.94 11.15
CA MET A 97 0.85 18.94 11.76
C MET A 97 -0.60 18.56 11.68
#